data_3a64c329b0c31d00195ba5135844e3a4
#
_entry.id   3a64c329b0c31d00195ba5135844e3a4
#
_cell.length_a   1.000
_cell.length_b   1.000
_cell.length_c   1.000
_cell.angle_alpha   90.00
_cell.angle_beta   90.00
_cell.angle_gamma   90.00
#
_symmetry.space_group_name_H-M   'P 1'
#
loop_
_entity.id
_entity.type
_entity.pdbx_description
1 polymer ?
#
loop_
_entity_poly.entity_id
_entity_poly.type
_entity_poly.pdbx_seq_one_letter_code
_entity_poly.pdbx_strand_id
1 'polypeptide(L)'
;MIGFHNLKKMHNLLGKVKKIPWVLGQTLTKIPRNPQSAISDLFIWRYNKNWNTYFELLDLAGLFGEKGQHQANIIFFNNNGDEFHRQSIELSGLCRQILNISELLSELKKLPSNYGTFCIFHKEIPNSVLKLQSFIAERGYISYQYKNAPLRSYVHGNLDVIDDSLTLLGGSSFFKRQYNLQYLLMPDNNYEVALINASSTNKEIKFKVVEFVNNFQIKKAITLKPKQIYVFPIQNLSNPSRLIIESKMIMARPVVFCFGDDKMDVFHG
;
A
#
# COMPACT_ATOMS: atom_id res chain seq x y z
N MET A 1 8.40 -18.23 50.85
CA MET A 1 7.36 -17.77 49.90
C MET A 1 8.06 -16.98 48.78
N ILE A 2 8.45 -17.65 47.73
CA ILE A 2 9.02 -17.00 46.53
C ILE A 2 7.82 -16.45 45.75
N GLY A 3 7.71 -15.13 45.75
CA GLY A 3 6.46 -14.46 45.43
C GLY A 3 6.01 -14.62 43.99
N PHE A 4 4.72 -14.70 43.78
CA PHE A 4 3.98 -14.67 42.52
C PHE A 4 4.47 -13.59 41.51
N HIS A 5 5.17 -12.57 42.00
CA HIS A 5 5.76 -11.47 41.20
C HIS A 5 6.92 -11.94 40.31
N ASN A 6 7.71 -12.93 40.75
CA ASN A 6 8.84 -13.49 39.98
C ASN A 6 8.35 -14.45 38.89
N LEU A 7 7.24 -15.13 39.08
CA LEU A 7 6.66 -16.00 38.05
C LEU A 7 6.09 -15.20 36.86
N LYS A 8 5.45 -14.06 37.13
CA LYS A 8 4.98 -13.15 36.07
C LYS A 8 6.12 -12.53 35.28
N LYS A 9 7.23 -12.14 35.93
CA LYS A 9 8.43 -11.64 35.26
C LYS A 9 9.09 -12.72 34.40
N MET A 10 9.15 -13.95 34.87
CA MET A 10 9.73 -15.08 34.15
C MET A 10 8.87 -15.50 32.96
N HIS A 11 7.52 -15.47 33.10
CA HIS A 11 6.58 -15.74 32.00
C HIS A 11 6.67 -14.67 30.90
N ASN A 12 6.85 -13.40 31.28
CA ASN A 12 7.08 -12.30 30.32
C ASN A 12 8.45 -12.40 29.64
N LEU A 13 9.47 -12.88 30.34
CA LEU A 13 10.80 -13.09 29.76
C LEU A 13 10.80 -14.28 28.77
N LEU A 14 10.17 -15.38 29.12
CA LEU A 14 10.00 -16.56 28.25
C LEU A 14 9.14 -16.23 27.01
N GLY A 15 8.12 -15.39 27.16
CA GLY A 15 7.35 -14.88 26.03
C GLY A 15 8.15 -14.00 25.08
N LYS A 16 9.12 -13.22 25.61
CA LYS A 16 10.06 -12.42 24.81
C LYS A 16 11.10 -13.32 24.12
N VAL A 17 11.62 -14.32 24.82
CA VAL A 17 12.62 -15.26 24.26
C VAL A 17 12.02 -16.14 23.15
N LYS A 18 10.77 -16.59 23.29
CA LYS A 18 10.07 -17.34 22.22
C LYS A 18 9.83 -16.51 20.95
N LYS A 19 9.81 -15.19 21.06
CA LYS A 19 9.67 -14.27 19.92
C LYS A 19 10.99 -13.91 19.24
N ILE A 20 12.14 -14.21 19.86
CA ILE A 20 13.47 -13.87 19.32
C ILE A 20 13.71 -14.46 17.92
N PRO A 21 13.43 -15.74 17.61
CA PRO A 21 13.62 -16.27 16.26
C PRO A 21 12.72 -15.58 15.21
N TRP A 22 11.55 -15.13 15.64
CA TRP A 22 10.61 -14.42 14.78
C TRP A 22 11.03 -12.97 14.55
N VAL A 23 11.57 -12.32 15.58
CA VAL A 23 12.08 -10.94 15.51
C VAL A 23 13.40 -10.84 14.72
N LEU A 24 14.27 -11.87 14.77
CA LEU A 24 15.50 -11.92 13.97
C LEU A 24 15.24 -12.00 12.45
N GLY A 25 14.07 -12.52 12.06
CA GLY A 25 13.67 -12.57 10.64
C GLY A 25 12.79 -11.41 10.17
N GLN A 26 12.18 -10.66 11.09
CA GLN A 26 11.20 -9.63 10.78
C GLN A 26 11.28 -8.47 11.77
N THR A 27 11.39 -7.27 11.25
CA THR A 27 11.02 -6.08 12.03
C THR A 27 9.51 -5.92 11.90
N LEU A 28 8.80 -5.92 13.01
CA LEU A 28 7.36 -5.65 13.03
C LEU A 28 7.11 -4.24 12.45
N THR A 29 5.96 -4.06 11.82
CA THR A 29 5.47 -2.72 11.51
C THR A 29 5.46 -1.89 12.78
N LYS A 30 5.91 -0.65 12.68
CA LYS A 30 5.84 0.28 13.80
C LYS A 30 4.36 0.58 14.06
N ILE A 31 3.96 0.48 15.31
CA ILE A 31 2.65 1.00 15.74
C ILE A 31 2.86 2.47 16.07
N PRO A 32 1.96 3.37 15.66
CA PRO A 32 2.05 4.78 16.03
C PRO A 32 2.15 4.92 17.55
N ARG A 33 3.01 5.78 18.02
CA ARG A 33 3.17 6.03 19.46
C ARG A 33 2.00 6.81 20.03
N ASN A 34 1.35 7.61 19.20
CA ASN A 34 0.18 8.36 19.58
C ASN A 34 -1.08 7.54 19.25
N PRO A 35 -1.86 7.07 20.24
CA PRO A 35 -3.11 6.36 20.00
C PRO A 35 -4.19 7.24 19.35
N GLN A 36 -3.96 8.55 19.23
CA GLN A 36 -4.85 9.50 18.57
C GLN A 36 -4.48 9.76 17.11
N SER A 37 -3.54 9.00 16.53
CA SER A 37 -3.17 9.17 15.14
C SER A 37 -4.07 8.38 14.20
N ALA A 38 -4.35 8.97 13.04
CA ALA A 38 -4.89 8.25 11.90
C ALA A 38 -3.75 7.60 11.12
N ILE A 39 -4.03 6.43 10.56
CA ILE A 39 -3.08 5.67 9.74
C ILE A 39 -3.72 5.44 8.38
N SER A 40 -2.89 5.38 7.35
CA SER A 40 -3.31 5.07 5.99
C SER A 40 -2.37 4.08 5.34
N ASP A 41 -2.89 3.36 4.35
CA ASP A 41 -2.08 2.75 3.33
C ASP A 41 -1.53 3.81 2.38
N LEU A 42 -0.53 3.45 1.59
CA LEU A 42 -0.14 4.20 0.41
C LEU A 42 -0.83 3.56 -0.81
N PHE A 43 -1.81 4.29 -1.34
CA PHE A 43 -2.55 3.89 -2.53
C PHE A 43 -1.86 4.42 -3.78
N ILE A 44 -1.98 3.70 -4.90
CA ILE A 44 -1.34 4.09 -6.16
C ILE A 44 -2.33 4.90 -6.98
N TRP A 45 -2.02 6.15 -7.33
CA TRP A 45 -2.78 6.86 -8.35
C TRP A 45 -2.11 6.73 -9.71
N ARG A 46 -2.94 6.66 -10.75
CA ARG A 46 -2.55 6.68 -12.16
C ARG A 46 -3.44 7.66 -12.88
N TYR A 47 -2.83 8.58 -13.60
CA TYR A 47 -3.57 9.59 -14.36
C TYR A 47 -2.85 9.91 -15.65
N ASN A 48 -3.48 9.57 -16.75
CA ASN A 48 -3.17 10.00 -18.11
C ASN A 48 -4.37 9.70 -19.01
N LYS A 49 -4.24 9.92 -20.32
CA LYS A 49 -5.32 9.66 -21.30
C LYS A 49 -5.90 8.23 -21.29
N ASN A 50 -5.21 7.28 -20.69
CA ASN A 50 -5.63 5.87 -20.64
C ASN A 50 -6.06 5.40 -19.25
N TRP A 51 -5.76 6.13 -18.17
CA TRP A 51 -5.98 5.68 -16.82
C TRP A 51 -6.81 6.67 -16.02
N ASN A 52 -7.86 6.16 -15.40
CA ASN A 52 -8.60 6.85 -14.35
C ASN A 52 -8.51 6.06 -13.04
N THR A 53 -8.38 6.79 -11.94
CA THR A 53 -8.27 6.23 -10.60
C THR A 53 -9.43 6.73 -9.74
N TYR A 54 -10.06 5.83 -9.01
CA TYR A 54 -11.14 6.11 -8.07
C TYR A 54 -10.83 5.48 -6.73
N PHE A 55 -11.32 6.10 -5.67
CA PHE A 55 -11.17 5.59 -4.31
C PHE A 55 -12.51 5.54 -3.59
N GLU A 56 -12.78 4.45 -2.89
CA GLU A 56 -13.98 4.30 -2.07
C GLU A 56 -13.67 4.68 -0.62
N LEU A 57 -14.09 5.87 -0.24
CA LEU A 57 -13.88 6.44 1.08
C LEU A 57 -15.09 6.19 1.97
N LEU A 58 -14.84 5.72 3.19
CA LEU A 58 -15.84 5.54 4.23
C LEU A 58 -15.76 6.67 5.25
N ASP A 59 -16.89 7.09 5.78
CA ASP A 59 -16.91 7.92 6.98
C ASP A 59 -16.75 7.03 8.23
N LEU A 60 -15.50 6.76 8.59
CA LEU A 60 -15.19 5.90 9.73
C LEU A 60 -15.68 6.50 11.05
N ALA A 61 -15.62 7.83 11.23
CA ALA A 61 -16.10 8.48 12.43
C ALA A 61 -17.62 8.29 12.58
N GLY A 62 -18.38 8.51 11.51
CA GLY A 62 -19.81 8.26 11.46
C GLY A 62 -20.17 6.80 11.69
N LEU A 63 -19.42 5.86 11.14
CA LEU A 63 -19.61 4.42 11.37
C LEU A 63 -19.42 4.01 12.84
N PHE A 64 -18.54 4.68 13.58
CA PHE A 64 -18.33 4.49 15.01
C PHE A 64 -19.27 5.34 15.88
N GLY A 65 -20.29 5.96 15.29
CA GLY A 65 -21.37 6.64 16.00
C GLY A 65 -21.12 8.11 16.36
N GLU A 66 -20.04 8.72 15.85
CA GLU A 66 -19.85 10.16 15.99
C GLU A 66 -20.88 10.90 15.13
N LYS A 67 -21.38 12.01 15.71
CA LYS A 67 -22.37 12.86 15.03
C LYS A 67 -21.71 14.12 14.49
N GLY A 68 -22.19 14.59 13.35
CA GLY A 68 -21.71 15.84 12.75
C GLY A 68 -21.16 15.63 11.34
N GLN A 69 -20.51 16.66 10.84
CA GLN A 69 -19.83 16.64 9.56
C GLN A 69 -18.36 16.29 9.79
N HIS A 70 -17.91 15.24 9.16
CA HIS A 70 -16.55 14.75 9.30
C HIS A 70 -15.72 15.10 8.08
N GLN A 71 -14.41 15.07 8.24
CA GLN A 71 -13.46 15.39 7.18
C GLN A 71 -12.31 14.39 7.11
N ALA A 72 -11.73 14.26 5.91
CA ALA A 72 -10.47 13.54 5.71
C ALA A 72 -9.48 14.43 4.94
N ASN A 73 -8.21 14.26 5.21
CA ASN A 73 -7.13 14.86 4.43
C ASN A 73 -6.58 13.82 3.45
N ILE A 74 -6.55 14.17 2.17
CA ILE A 74 -5.84 13.40 1.15
C ILE A 74 -4.52 14.09 0.81
N ILE A 75 -3.44 13.31 0.72
CA ILE A 75 -2.09 13.82 0.45
C ILE A 75 -1.50 13.02 -0.70
N PHE A 76 -1.07 13.72 -1.74
CA PHE A 76 -0.53 13.13 -2.96
C PHE A 76 0.99 13.25 -3.02
N PHE A 77 1.63 12.15 -3.40
CA PHE A 77 3.05 12.05 -3.66
C PHE A 77 3.31 11.70 -5.13
N ASN A 78 4.37 12.28 -5.70
CA ASN A 78 4.84 11.92 -7.02
C ASN A 78 5.50 10.53 -7.04
N ASN A 79 5.97 10.09 -8.19
CA ASN A 79 6.65 8.80 -8.33
C ASN A 79 7.97 8.71 -7.54
N ASN A 80 8.58 9.83 -7.16
CA ASN A 80 9.78 9.86 -6.31
C ASN A 80 9.48 9.84 -4.81
N GLY A 81 8.20 9.94 -4.43
CA GLY A 81 7.76 9.99 -3.04
C GLY A 81 7.73 11.39 -2.43
N ASP A 82 7.87 12.44 -3.24
CA ASP A 82 7.78 13.83 -2.78
C ASP A 82 6.31 14.27 -2.77
N GLU A 83 5.87 14.88 -1.67
CA GLU A 83 4.54 15.48 -1.56
C GLU A 83 4.42 16.65 -2.55
N PHE A 84 3.32 16.72 -3.30
CA PHE A 84 3.08 17.81 -4.25
C PHE A 84 1.69 18.44 -4.12
N HIS A 85 0.74 17.76 -3.48
CA HIS A 85 -0.61 18.29 -3.27
C HIS A 85 -1.24 17.72 -2.01
N ARG A 86 -2.08 18.54 -1.35
CA ARG A 86 -2.87 18.16 -0.19
C ARG A 86 -4.19 18.91 -0.19
N GLN A 87 -5.29 18.20 0.10
CA GLN A 87 -6.58 18.84 0.27
C GLN A 87 -7.42 18.15 1.33
N SER A 88 -8.39 18.89 1.88
CA SER A 88 -9.41 18.37 2.78
C SER A 88 -10.64 17.96 1.97
N ILE A 89 -11.23 16.83 2.34
CA ILE A 89 -12.43 16.27 1.75
C ILE A 89 -13.50 16.20 2.82
N GLU A 90 -14.67 16.74 2.54
CA GLU A 90 -15.84 16.56 3.40
C GLU A 90 -16.42 15.17 3.19
N LEU A 91 -16.72 14.49 4.29
CA LEU A 91 -17.35 13.18 4.26
C LEU A 91 -18.86 13.38 4.24
N SER A 92 -19.52 12.66 3.34
CA SER A 92 -20.96 12.87 3.07
C SER A 92 -21.90 12.31 4.16
N GLY A 93 -21.34 11.72 5.21
CA GLY A 93 -22.13 11.00 6.23
C GLY A 93 -22.77 9.71 5.71
N LEU A 94 -22.52 9.31 4.48
CA LEU A 94 -22.91 8.03 3.89
C LEU A 94 -21.90 6.97 4.27
N CYS A 95 -22.33 5.71 4.26
CA CYS A 95 -21.41 4.59 4.51
C CYS A 95 -20.26 4.51 3.51
N ARG A 96 -20.43 5.06 2.30
CA ARG A 96 -19.43 5.04 1.24
C ARG A 96 -19.61 6.20 0.27
N GLN A 97 -18.51 6.86 -0.05
CA GLN A 97 -18.44 7.86 -1.12
C GLN A 97 -17.32 7.50 -2.10
N ILE A 98 -17.54 7.71 -3.39
CA ILE A 98 -16.54 7.44 -4.42
C ILE A 98 -15.87 8.76 -4.78
N LEU A 99 -14.56 8.82 -4.53
CA LEU A 99 -13.71 9.93 -4.95
C LEU A 99 -13.15 9.64 -6.35
N ASN A 100 -13.35 10.56 -7.27
CA ASN A 100 -12.66 10.53 -8.55
C ASN A 100 -11.27 11.17 -8.39
N ILE A 101 -10.27 10.35 -8.11
CA ILE A 101 -8.89 10.80 -7.91
C ILE A 101 -8.34 11.48 -9.17
N SER A 102 -8.73 10.99 -10.35
CA SER A 102 -8.29 11.59 -11.61
C SER A 102 -8.85 12.98 -11.82
N GLU A 103 -10.07 13.23 -11.39
CA GLU A 103 -10.69 14.55 -11.43
C GLU A 103 -9.99 15.52 -10.49
N LEU A 104 -9.74 15.13 -9.24
CA LEU A 104 -8.97 15.93 -8.29
C LEU A 104 -7.58 16.31 -8.84
N LEU A 105 -6.92 15.37 -9.51
CA LEU A 105 -5.62 15.63 -10.13
C LEU A 105 -5.72 16.49 -11.38
N SER A 106 -6.82 16.44 -12.12
CA SER A 106 -7.03 17.24 -13.34
C SER A 106 -7.16 18.74 -13.07
N GLU A 107 -7.59 19.12 -11.87
CA GLU A 107 -7.68 20.51 -11.42
C GLU A 107 -6.30 21.17 -11.20
N LEU A 108 -5.26 20.37 -11.12
CA LEU A 108 -3.90 20.85 -10.92
C LEU A 108 -3.31 21.32 -12.27
N LYS A 109 -2.72 22.53 -12.30
CA LYS A 109 -2.13 23.11 -13.52
C LYS A 109 -1.06 22.24 -14.17
N LYS A 110 -0.33 21.46 -13.36
CA LYS A 110 0.75 20.59 -13.82
C LYS A 110 0.97 19.44 -12.84
N LEU A 111 0.97 18.23 -13.35
CA LEU A 111 1.35 17.06 -12.57
C LEU A 111 2.85 16.76 -12.70
N PRO A 112 3.51 16.38 -11.61
CA PRO A 112 4.94 16.06 -11.64
C PRO A 112 5.25 14.71 -12.31
N SER A 113 4.23 13.84 -12.44
CA SER A 113 4.35 12.49 -13.02
C SER A 113 2.98 11.98 -13.48
N ASN A 114 2.95 10.85 -14.17
CA ASN A 114 1.70 10.18 -14.61
C ASN A 114 1.19 9.14 -13.59
N TYR A 115 1.92 8.91 -12.53
CA TYR A 115 1.57 8.01 -11.45
C TYR A 115 2.35 8.39 -10.18
N GLY A 116 1.84 7.95 -9.06
CA GLY A 116 2.45 8.16 -7.76
C GLY A 116 1.64 7.47 -6.68
N THR A 117 1.72 7.98 -5.46
CA THR A 117 0.95 7.44 -4.35
C THR A 117 0.14 8.52 -3.66
N PHE A 118 -0.88 8.11 -2.91
CA PHE A 118 -1.59 9.00 -1.99
C PHE A 118 -1.94 8.25 -0.71
N CYS A 119 -2.23 9.00 0.34
CA CYS A 119 -2.76 8.50 1.59
C CYS A 119 -3.94 9.37 2.04
N ILE A 120 -4.78 8.81 2.91
CA ILE A 120 -5.97 9.49 3.42
C ILE A 120 -6.02 9.35 4.94
N PHE A 121 -6.22 10.46 5.63
CA PHE A 121 -6.32 10.52 7.09
C PHE A 121 -7.63 11.15 7.50
N HIS A 122 -8.44 10.41 8.25
CA HIS A 122 -9.62 10.95 8.91
C HIS A 122 -9.18 11.95 9.98
N LYS A 123 -9.83 13.11 10.04
CA LYS A 123 -9.52 14.14 11.04
C LYS A 123 -10.12 13.83 12.40
N GLU A 124 -11.33 13.29 12.37
CA GLU A 124 -12.08 12.95 13.58
C GLU A 124 -11.81 11.49 13.94
N ILE A 125 -11.28 11.28 15.16
CA ILE A 125 -11.10 9.94 15.71
C ILE A 125 -12.19 9.70 16.76
N PRO A 126 -13.03 8.67 16.60
CA PRO A 126 -14.15 8.40 17.49
C PRO A 126 -13.71 8.23 18.94
N ASN A 127 -14.51 8.77 19.86
CA ASN A 127 -14.28 8.63 21.30
C ASN A 127 -14.21 7.16 21.75
N SER A 128 -14.97 6.29 21.10
CA SER A 128 -14.91 4.84 21.34
C SER A 128 -13.54 4.26 21.02
N VAL A 129 -12.91 4.70 19.90
CA VAL A 129 -11.57 4.27 19.50
C VAL A 129 -10.50 4.83 20.45
N LEU A 130 -10.63 6.10 20.83
CA LEU A 130 -9.72 6.74 21.80
C LEU A 130 -9.73 6.05 23.17
N LYS A 131 -10.91 5.67 23.66
CA LYS A 131 -11.05 4.93 24.93
C LYS A 131 -10.37 3.57 24.90
N LEU A 132 -10.30 2.93 23.74
CA LEU A 132 -9.61 1.67 23.54
C LEU A 132 -8.10 1.84 23.32
N GLN A 133 -7.57 3.07 23.38
CA GLN A 133 -6.19 3.41 23.04
C GLN A 133 -5.77 2.85 21.67
N SER A 134 -6.70 2.94 20.71
CA SER A 134 -6.54 2.45 19.36
C SER A 134 -6.44 3.60 18.35
N PHE A 135 -6.36 3.28 17.09
CA PHE A 135 -6.24 4.23 15.98
C PHE A 135 -7.23 3.87 14.86
N ILE A 136 -7.50 4.82 13.99
CA ILE A 136 -8.24 4.57 12.74
C ILE A 136 -7.24 4.34 11.62
N ALA A 137 -7.47 3.27 10.85
CA ALA A 137 -6.67 2.94 9.68
C ALA A 137 -7.52 3.00 8.41
N GLU A 138 -7.13 3.86 7.46
CA GLU A 138 -7.76 3.88 6.14
C GLU A 138 -7.09 2.84 5.24
N ARG A 139 -7.83 1.79 4.94
CA ARG A 139 -7.42 0.65 4.12
C ARG A 139 -8.39 0.38 2.98
N GLY A 140 -9.10 1.42 2.53
CA GLY A 140 -10.18 1.34 1.58
C GLY A 140 -9.85 0.70 0.24
N TYR A 141 -10.85 0.70 -0.64
CA TYR A 141 -10.73 0.13 -1.98
C TYR A 141 -10.39 1.21 -2.99
N ILE A 142 -9.33 0.97 -3.74
CA ILE A 142 -8.99 1.74 -4.92
C ILE A 142 -9.41 0.98 -6.17
N SER A 143 -9.91 1.69 -7.16
CA SER A 143 -10.26 1.09 -8.44
C SER A 143 -9.68 1.88 -9.60
N TYR A 144 -9.43 1.16 -10.67
CA TYR A 144 -8.83 1.69 -11.88
C TYR A 144 -9.72 1.39 -13.08
N GLN A 145 -9.75 2.33 -14.00
CA GLN A 145 -10.38 2.18 -15.30
C GLN A 145 -9.33 2.44 -16.37
N TYR A 146 -9.20 1.53 -17.31
CA TYR A 146 -8.24 1.64 -18.41
C TYR A 146 -8.96 1.98 -19.71
N LYS A 147 -8.53 3.05 -20.39
CA LYS A 147 -9.19 3.61 -21.57
C LYS A 147 -10.69 3.85 -21.27
N ASN A 148 -11.55 3.40 -22.14
CA ASN A 148 -13.00 3.52 -22.00
C ASN A 148 -13.65 2.19 -21.55
N ALA A 149 -12.89 1.32 -20.88
CA ALA A 149 -13.45 0.06 -20.37
C ALA A 149 -14.70 0.33 -19.52
N PRO A 150 -15.80 -0.42 -19.72
CA PRO A 150 -17.04 -0.16 -18.99
C PRO A 150 -16.95 -0.55 -17.51
N LEU A 151 -15.99 -1.40 -17.15
CA LEU A 151 -15.78 -1.89 -15.80
C LEU A 151 -14.49 -1.34 -15.20
N ARG A 152 -14.48 -1.22 -13.88
CA ARG A 152 -13.30 -0.92 -13.08
C ARG A 152 -12.79 -2.19 -12.42
N SER A 153 -11.48 -2.30 -12.28
CA SER A 153 -10.88 -3.35 -11.47
C SER A 153 -10.47 -2.78 -10.11
N TYR A 154 -10.69 -3.55 -9.05
CA TYR A 154 -10.58 -3.11 -7.66
C TYR A 154 -9.43 -3.82 -6.95
N VAL A 155 -8.72 -3.05 -6.14
CA VAL A 155 -7.72 -3.59 -5.21
C VAL A 155 -7.81 -2.83 -3.88
N HIS A 156 -7.66 -3.54 -2.77
CA HIS A 156 -7.61 -2.89 -1.46
C HIS A 156 -6.20 -2.37 -1.15
N GLY A 157 -6.07 -1.56 -0.10
CA GLY A 157 -4.77 -1.15 0.42
C GLY A 157 -3.96 -2.34 0.93
N ASN A 158 -2.65 -2.14 1.02
CA ASN A 158 -1.71 -3.22 1.32
C ASN A 158 -1.50 -3.43 2.81
N LEU A 159 -1.35 -2.33 3.55
CA LEU A 159 -1.01 -2.31 4.98
C LEU A 159 -1.13 -0.90 5.53
N ASP A 160 -1.32 -0.80 6.85
CA ASP A 160 -1.19 0.44 7.61
C ASP A 160 0.27 0.91 7.59
N VAL A 161 0.65 1.69 6.61
CA VAL A 161 2.06 1.97 6.32
C VAL A 161 2.54 3.38 6.65
N ILE A 162 1.63 4.34 6.83
CA ILE A 162 1.97 5.73 7.09
C ILE A 162 0.99 6.35 8.09
N ASP A 163 1.49 7.12 9.06
CA ASP A 163 0.67 7.89 9.99
C ASP A 163 0.45 9.34 9.51
N ASP A 164 -0.43 10.07 10.19
CA ASP A 164 -0.80 11.45 9.87
C ASP A 164 0.33 12.47 10.00
N SER A 165 1.41 12.11 10.69
CA SER A 165 2.68 12.87 10.71
C SER A 165 3.58 12.53 9.52
N LEU A 166 3.11 11.73 8.57
CA LEU A 166 3.82 11.20 7.41
C LEU A 166 5.02 10.31 7.76
N THR A 167 5.01 9.72 8.95
CA THR A 167 6.00 8.73 9.36
C THR A 167 5.66 7.37 8.77
N LEU A 168 6.61 6.76 8.06
CA LEU A 168 6.44 5.43 7.51
C LEU A 168 6.53 4.37 8.62
N LEU A 169 5.51 3.52 8.69
CA LEU A 169 5.35 2.44 9.66
C LEU A 169 5.83 1.09 9.12
N GLY A 170 6.02 1.00 7.80
CA GLY A 170 6.48 -0.21 7.14
C GLY A 170 7.83 -0.71 7.67
N GLY A 171 7.88 -1.99 7.93
CA GLY A 171 9.05 -2.64 8.51
C GLY A 171 10.12 -3.04 7.49
N SER A 172 11.26 -3.45 8.03
CA SER A 172 12.35 -4.05 7.27
C SER A 172 12.72 -5.41 7.84
N SER A 173 12.99 -6.36 6.97
CA SER A 173 13.55 -7.64 7.36
C SER A 173 15.07 -7.55 7.54
N PHE A 174 15.62 -8.28 8.48
CA PHE A 174 17.06 -8.43 8.61
C PHE A 174 17.65 -9.17 7.40
N PHE A 175 16.94 -10.21 6.94
CA PHE A 175 17.32 -11.00 5.76
C PHE A 175 16.55 -10.56 4.51
N LYS A 176 17.15 -10.76 3.32
CA LYS A 176 16.39 -10.66 2.06
C LYS A 176 15.29 -11.71 2.05
N ARG A 177 14.12 -11.30 1.62
CA ARG A 177 12.96 -12.16 1.42
C ARG A 177 12.68 -12.28 -0.05
N GLN A 178 12.26 -13.45 -0.43
CA GLN A 178 11.77 -13.74 -1.75
C GLN A 178 10.24 -13.79 -1.71
N TYR A 179 9.65 -13.03 -2.58
CA TYR A 179 8.21 -13.00 -2.80
C TYR A 179 7.92 -13.54 -4.20
N ASN A 180 7.08 -14.54 -4.31
CA ASN A 180 6.64 -15.10 -5.58
C ASN A 180 5.21 -14.62 -5.86
N LEU A 181 4.97 -14.08 -7.05
CA LEU A 181 3.63 -13.76 -7.49
C LEU A 181 2.77 -15.04 -7.50
N GLN A 182 1.56 -14.94 -6.96
CA GLN A 182 0.65 -16.11 -6.87
C GLN A 182 0.07 -16.51 -8.24
N TYR A 183 0.05 -15.59 -9.19
CA TYR A 183 -0.49 -15.78 -10.52
C TYR A 183 0.62 -15.89 -11.56
N LEU A 184 0.37 -16.69 -12.60
CA LEU A 184 1.25 -16.75 -13.75
C LEU A 184 1.01 -15.55 -14.66
N LEU A 185 2.08 -14.99 -15.17
CA LEU A 185 2.04 -14.01 -16.23
C LEU A 185 1.90 -14.73 -17.55
N MET A 186 0.81 -14.47 -18.27
CA MET A 186 0.49 -15.13 -19.53
C MET A 186 1.06 -14.34 -20.72
N PRO A 187 1.47 -14.99 -21.83
CA PRO A 187 2.12 -14.31 -22.95
C PRO A 187 1.22 -13.32 -23.68
N ASP A 188 -0.09 -13.53 -23.67
CA ASP A 188 -1.06 -12.71 -24.42
C ASP A 188 -1.41 -11.37 -23.72
N ASN A 189 -0.82 -11.11 -22.57
CA ASN A 189 -1.09 -9.92 -21.77
C ASN A 189 0.15 -9.05 -21.57
N ASN A 190 -0.09 -7.77 -21.40
CA ASN A 190 0.90 -6.84 -20.90
C ASN A 190 0.70 -6.65 -19.40
N TYR A 191 1.82 -6.47 -18.69
CA TYR A 191 1.79 -6.27 -17.26
C TYR A 191 2.62 -5.06 -16.85
N GLU A 192 2.15 -4.39 -15.83
CA GLU A 192 2.94 -3.40 -15.10
C GLU A 192 2.88 -3.73 -13.61
N VAL A 193 4.04 -3.96 -13.03
CA VAL A 193 4.19 -4.34 -11.63
C VAL A 193 4.63 -3.12 -10.85
N ALA A 194 3.74 -2.58 -10.04
CA ALA A 194 4.01 -1.42 -9.22
C ALA A 194 4.40 -1.84 -7.80
N LEU A 195 5.50 -1.30 -7.31
CA LEU A 195 6.01 -1.55 -5.96
C LEU A 195 6.38 -0.26 -5.26
N ILE A 196 5.91 -0.11 -4.01
CA ILE A 196 6.13 1.07 -3.17
C ILE A 196 7.09 0.71 -2.05
N ASN A 197 8.07 1.60 -1.77
CA ASN A 197 8.86 1.48 -0.56
C ASN A 197 8.14 2.13 0.63
N ALA A 198 7.43 1.34 1.39
CA ALA A 198 6.73 1.75 2.61
C ALA A 198 7.62 1.81 3.87
N SER A 199 8.94 1.67 3.73
CA SER A 199 9.89 1.73 4.85
C SER A 199 10.62 3.07 4.90
N SER A 200 11.12 3.43 6.08
CA SER A 200 11.83 4.69 6.33
C SER A 200 13.27 4.75 5.81
N THR A 201 13.73 3.70 5.10
CA THR A 201 15.10 3.63 4.55
C THR A 201 15.06 3.16 3.09
N ASN A 202 16.10 3.48 2.33
CA ASN A 202 16.23 2.99 0.97
C ASN A 202 16.21 1.46 0.93
N LYS A 203 15.55 0.89 -0.07
CA LYS A 203 15.44 -0.55 -0.28
C LYS A 203 15.91 -0.96 -1.67
N GLU A 204 16.84 -1.90 -1.70
CA GLU A 204 17.16 -2.63 -2.92
C GLU A 204 16.03 -3.63 -3.19
N ILE A 205 15.58 -3.67 -4.43
CA ILE A 205 14.54 -4.58 -4.91
C ILE A 205 15.05 -5.22 -6.18
N LYS A 206 14.95 -6.54 -6.26
CA LYS A 206 15.31 -7.31 -7.43
C LYS A 206 14.08 -7.98 -8.01
N PHE A 207 13.78 -7.67 -9.24
CA PHE A 207 12.74 -8.33 -10.02
C PHE A 207 13.38 -9.43 -10.87
N LYS A 208 12.73 -10.58 -10.93
CA LYS A 208 13.12 -11.71 -11.76
C LYS A 208 11.86 -12.32 -12.38
N VAL A 209 11.76 -12.26 -13.70
CA VAL A 209 10.72 -12.95 -14.47
C VAL A 209 11.36 -14.21 -15.04
N VAL A 210 10.71 -15.36 -14.81
CA VAL A 210 11.22 -16.67 -15.22
C VAL A 210 10.16 -17.35 -16.08
N GLU A 211 10.46 -17.59 -17.34
CA GLU A 211 9.65 -18.43 -18.22
C GLU A 211 9.83 -19.91 -17.91
N PHE A 212 8.74 -20.68 -17.94
CA PHE A 212 8.77 -22.08 -17.57
C PHE A 212 9.44 -22.99 -18.62
N VAL A 213 9.32 -22.65 -19.88
CA VAL A 213 9.78 -23.53 -20.97
C VAL A 213 11.25 -23.34 -21.28
N ASN A 214 11.70 -22.10 -21.41
CA ASN A 214 13.05 -21.76 -21.93
C ASN A 214 14.02 -21.36 -20.84
N ASN A 215 13.63 -21.37 -19.57
CA ASN A 215 14.39 -20.78 -18.46
C ASN A 215 14.86 -19.34 -18.73
N PHE A 216 14.23 -18.67 -19.69
CA PHE A 216 14.55 -17.28 -19.99
C PHE A 216 14.28 -16.41 -18.77
N GLN A 217 15.18 -15.49 -18.49
CA GLN A 217 15.09 -14.69 -17.28
C GLN A 217 15.31 -13.21 -17.60
N ILE A 218 14.29 -12.40 -17.27
CA ILE A 218 14.44 -10.95 -17.19
C ILE A 218 14.81 -10.63 -15.74
N LYS A 219 15.93 -9.92 -15.55
CA LYS A 219 16.38 -9.49 -14.21
C LYS A 219 16.51 -7.98 -14.17
N LYS A 220 15.98 -7.35 -13.14
CA LYS A 220 16.13 -5.92 -12.87
C LYS A 220 16.38 -5.69 -11.38
N ALA A 221 17.38 -4.89 -11.06
CA ALA A 221 17.62 -4.42 -9.70
C ALA A 221 17.45 -2.90 -9.65
N ILE A 222 16.77 -2.42 -8.63
CA ILE A 222 16.53 -0.99 -8.38
C ILE A 222 16.69 -0.69 -6.92
N THR A 223 16.93 0.57 -6.59
CA THR A 223 16.88 1.07 -5.21
C THR A 223 15.78 2.10 -5.10
N LEU A 224 14.81 1.86 -4.21
CA LEU A 224 13.73 2.78 -3.94
C LEU A 224 14.01 3.58 -2.66
N LYS A 225 13.82 4.90 -2.74
CA LYS A 225 13.76 5.79 -1.58
C LYS A 225 12.45 5.57 -0.81
N PRO A 226 12.34 6.03 0.44
CA PRO A 226 11.08 6.04 1.19
C PRO A 226 9.95 6.69 0.39
N LYS A 227 8.75 6.12 0.41
CA LYS A 227 7.53 6.52 -0.34
C LYS A 227 7.64 6.43 -1.87
N GLN A 228 8.83 6.19 -2.42
CA GLN A 228 9.01 6.07 -3.86
C GLN A 228 8.28 4.84 -4.39
N ILE A 229 7.63 5.00 -5.54
CA ILE A 229 7.02 3.93 -6.31
C ILE A 229 7.81 3.69 -7.60
N TYR A 230 7.93 2.44 -7.99
CA TYR A 230 8.47 2.03 -9.28
C TYR A 230 7.49 1.10 -9.98
N VAL A 231 7.27 1.36 -11.26
CA VAL A 231 6.44 0.54 -12.15
C VAL A 231 7.36 -0.21 -13.10
N PHE A 232 7.37 -1.54 -13.00
CA PHE A 232 8.16 -2.43 -13.84
C PHE A 232 7.29 -3.01 -14.96
N PRO A 233 7.48 -2.62 -16.22
CA PRO A 233 6.74 -3.18 -17.34
C PRO A 233 7.25 -4.57 -17.68
N ILE A 234 6.33 -5.50 -17.99
CA ILE A 234 6.59 -6.85 -18.48
C ILE A 234 5.72 -7.09 -19.71
N GLN A 235 6.36 -7.27 -20.84
CA GLN A 235 5.73 -7.37 -22.15
C GLN A 235 6.43 -8.43 -22.98
N ASN A 236 5.79 -8.88 -24.05
CA ASN A 236 6.37 -9.81 -25.03
C ASN A 236 6.87 -11.12 -24.40
N LEU A 237 6.13 -11.65 -23.46
CA LEU A 237 6.40 -12.98 -22.93
C LEU A 237 6.09 -14.02 -23.99
N SER A 238 7.01 -14.95 -24.22
CA SER A 238 6.81 -16.06 -25.18
C SER A 238 6.12 -17.25 -24.53
N ASN A 239 6.20 -17.37 -23.20
CA ASN A 239 5.65 -18.50 -22.44
C ASN A 239 5.08 -18.01 -21.11
N PRO A 240 4.19 -18.78 -20.48
CA PRO A 240 3.77 -18.53 -19.11
C PRO A 240 4.98 -18.37 -18.19
N SER A 241 4.95 -17.35 -17.37
CA SER A 241 6.08 -16.91 -16.56
C SER A 241 5.67 -16.62 -15.13
N ARG A 242 6.60 -16.73 -14.20
CA ARG A 242 6.40 -16.25 -12.83
C ARG A 242 7.30 -15.06 -12.53
N LEU A 243 6.76 -14.14 -11.75
CA LEU A 243 7.51 -13.03 -11.18
C LEU A 243 7.97 -13.38 -9.77
N ILE A 244 9.24 -13.12 -9.52
CA ILE A 244 9.89 -13.25 -8.22
C ILE A 244 10.45 -11.88 -7.84
N ILE A 245 10.18 -11.43 -6.62
CA ILE A 245 10.70 -10.17 -6.08
C ILE A 245 11.51 -10.48 -4.83
N GLU A 246 12.73 -9.97 -4.79
CA GLU A 246 13.61 -10.09 -3.62
C GLU A 246 13.85 -8.73 -3.00
N SER A 247 13.63 -8.60 -1.70
CA SER A 247 13.85 -7.37 -0.95
C SER A 247 14.00 -7.63 0.55
N LYS A 248 14.52 -6.63 1.27
CA LYS A 248 14.45 -6.56 2.73
C LYS A 248 13.18 -5.85 3.22
N MET A 249 12.30 -5.39 2.35
CA MET A 249 10.98 -4.89 2.76
C MET A 249 10.14 -6.02 3.34
N ILE A 250 9.45 -5.74 4.45
CA ILE A 250 8.40 -6.63 4.92
C ILE A 250 7.18 -6.40 4.03
N MET A 251 6.55 -7.50 3.60
CA MET A 251 5.35 -7.48 2.78
C MET A 251 5.48 -6.60 1.52
N ALA A 252 6.58 -6.85 0.77
CA ALA A 252 6.77 -6.28 -0.56
C ALA A 252 5.73 -6.85 -1.54
N ARG A 253 4.44 -6.59 -1.29
CA ARG A 253 3.36 -6.99 -2.19
C ARG A 253 3.31 -6.00 -3.34
N PRO A 254 3.46 -6.45 -4.57
CA PRO A 254 3.25 -5.59 -5.73
C PRO A 254 1.75 -5.42 -5.99
N VAL A 255 1.40 -4.29 -6.59
CA VAL A 255 0.14 -4.16 -7.32
C VAL A 255 0.44 -4.47 -8.78
N VAL A 256 -0.27 -5.43 -9.33
CA VAL A 256 -0.06 -5.88 -10.71
C VAL A 256 -1.23 -5.40 -11.55
N PHE A 257 -0.93 -4.61 -12.56
CA PHE A 257 -1.85 -4.20 -13.61
C PHE A 257 -1.66 -5.15 -14.79
N CYS A 258 -2.69 -5.90 -15.12
CA CYS A 258 -2.75 -6.77 -16.28
C CYS A 258 -3.67 -6.13 -17.32
N PHE A 259 -3.22 -5.93 -18.55
CA PHE A 259 -4.04 -5.30 -19.57
C PHE A 259 -3.71 -5.84 -20.96
N GLY A 260 -4.76 -6.00 -21.75
CA GLY A 260 -4.72 -6.30 -23.17
C GLY A 260 -5.46 -5.21 -23.93
N ASP A 261 -5.93 -5.52 -25.15
CA ASP A 261 -6.58 -4.52 -25.99
C ASP A 261 -7.88 -4.00 -25.36
N ASP A 262 -8.73 -4.87 -24.82
CA ASP A 262 -10.04 -4.54 -24.23
C ASP A 262 -10.23 -5.06 -22.80
N LYS A 263 -9.18 -5.56 -22.18
CA LYS A 263 -9.25 -6.17 -20.85
C LYS A 263 -8.27 -5.50 -19.90
N MET A 264 -8.72 -5.28 -18.70
CA MET A 264 -7.88 -4.82 -17.61
C MET A 264 -8.26 -5.53 -16.33
N ASP A 265 -7.26 -5.96 -15.60
CA ASP A 265 -7.41 -6.43 -14.23
C ASP A 265 -6.29 -5.87 -13.35
N VAL A 266 -6.59 -5.71 -12.07
CA VAL A 266 -5.62 -5.23 -11.06
C VAL A 266 -5.73 -6.13 -9.86
N PHE A 267 -4.59 -6.65 -9.42
CA PHE A 267 -4.55 -7.54 -8.27
C PHE A 267 -3.28 -7.34 -7.43
N HIS A 268 -3.35 -7.77 -6.19
CA HIS A 268 -2.16 -7.94 -5.37
C HIS A 268 -1.45 -9.23 -5.77
N GLY A 269 -0.16 -9.10 -5.94
CA GLY A 269 0.65 -10.25 -6.13
C GLY A 269 0.87 -11.06 -4.86
#